data_fc1ce58ed3504eac5eb0fcf584f35dca
#
_entry.id   fc1ce58ed3504eac5eb0fcf584f35dca
#
_cell.length_a   1.000
_cell.length_b   1.000
_cell.length_c   1.000
_cell.angle_alpha   90.00
_cell.angle_beta   90.00
_cell.angle_gamma   90.00
#
_symmetry.space_group_name_H-M   'P 1'
#
loop_
_entity.id
_entity.type
_entity.pdbx_description
1 polymer ?
#
loop_
_entity_poly.entity_id
_entity_poly.type
_entity_poly.pdbx_seq_one_letter_code
_entity_poly.pdbx_strand_id
1 'polypeptide(L)'
;MTTTMALDLDSAKKILAAQPFATLVGTEITAFGDGAATLVIPLRPELTQQFGYVHGGVLAYAADNALTFAAGTVLGANVLTGGVTITYLRPAAGERLRIEASVTGATRRQAVAHCEIYAESRDREPILCAVGQGTTRLAETDLTGTNG
;
A
#
# COMPACT_ATOMS: atom_id res chain seq x y z
N MET A 1 14.22 -27.71 -11.57
CA MET A 1 14.40 -26.56 -10.66
C MET A 1 13.52 -25.43 -11.13
N THR A 2 12.54 -25.10 -10.34
CA THR A 2 11.62 -24.01 -10.67
C THR A 2 12.24 -22.69 -10.25
N THR A 3 12.52 -21.85 -11.21
CA THR A 3 12.94 -20.49 -10.93
C THR A 3 11.69 -19.70 -10.57
N THR A 4 11.58 -19.31 -9.31
CA THR A 4 10.52 -18.39 -8.90
C THR A 4 10.85 -17.03 -9.50
N MET A 5 10.03 -16.57 -10.41
CA MET A 5 10.21 -15.21 -10.94
C MET A 5 9.88 -14.21 -9.84
N ALA A 6 10.81 -13.29 -9.57
CA ALA A 6 10.55 -12.19 -8.67
C ALA A 6 9.38 -11.37 -9.22
N LEU A 7 8.50 -10.88 -8.33
CA LEU A 7 7.44 -9.98 -8.70
C LEU A 7 8.06 -8.66 -9.19
N ASP A 8 7.49 -8.12 -10.24
CA ASP A 8 7.86 -6.81 -10.77
C ASP A 8 6.66 -5.86 -10.74
N LEU A 9 6.86 -4.65 -11.22
CA LEU A 9 5.80 -3.64 -11.23
C LEU A 9 4.58 -4.09 -12.02
N ASP A 10 4.79 -4.77 -13.16
CA ASP A 10 3.67 -5.26 -13.98
C ASP A 10 2.86 -6.31 -13.22
N SER A 11 3.53 -7.22 -12.51
CA SER A 11 2.87 -8.21 -11.64
C SER A 11 2.09 -7.51 -10.53
N ALA A 12 2.69 -6.50 -9.90
CA ALA A 12 2.05 -5.74 -8.83
C ALA A 12 0.81 -5.01 -9.34
N LYS A 13 0.86 -4.42 -10.53
CA LYS A 13 -0.30 -3.77 -11.16
C LYS A 13 -1.45 -4.75 -11.37
N LYS A 14 -1.17 -5.98 -11.78
CA LYS A 14 -2.19 -7.01 -11.96
C LYS A 14 -2.80 -7.44 -10.64
N ILE A 15 -1.98 -7.60 -9.61
CA ILE A 15 -2.45 -7.95 -8.27
C ILE A 15 -3.37 -6.84 -7.74
N LEU A 16 -2.97 -5.59 -7.87
CA LEU A 16 -3.77 -4.45 -7.42
C LEU A 16 -5.09 -4.38 -8.17
N ALA A 17 -5.05 -4.55 -9.49
CA ALA A 17 -6.27 -4.52 -10.33
C ALA A 17 -7.26 -5.63 -9.98
N ALA A 18 -6.79 -6.72 -9.38
CA ALA A 18 -7.63 -7.82 -8.93
C ALA A 18 -8.28 -7.57 -7.57
N GLN A 19 -7.90 -6.50 -6.86
CA GLN A 19 -8.50 -6.14 -5.57
C GLN A 19 -9.76 -5.29 -5.81
N PRO A 20 -10.98 -5.81 -5.52
CA PRO A 20 -12.19 -5.01 -5.74
C PRO A 20 -12.20 -3.70 -4.96
N PHE A 21 -11.70 -3.71 -3.72
CA PHE A 21 -11.69 -2.50 -2.90
C PHE A 21 -10.71 -1.45 -3.44
N ALA A 22 -9.55 -1.88 -3.92
CA ALA A 22 -8.59 -0.96 -4.54
C ALA A 22 -9.18 -0.30 -5.79
N THR A 23 -9.92 -1.07 -6.59
CA THR A 23 -10.62 -0.55 -7.76
C THR A 23 -11.69 0.46 -7.37
N LEU A 24 -12.45 0.18 -6.31
CA LEU A 24 -13.46 1.11 -5.79
C LEU A 24 -12.84 2.42 -5.35
N VAL A 25 -11.73 2.37 -4.63
CA VAL A 25 -11.02 3.58 -4.17
C VAL A 25 -10.32 4.29 -5.31
N GLY A 26 -9.85 3.56 -6.32
CA GLY A 26 -9.13 4.13 -7.46
C GLY A 26 -7.62 4.12 -7.26
N THR A 27 -7.11 3.17 -6.51
CA THR A 27 -5.68 3.07 -6.18
C THR A 27 -4.86 2.67 -7.40
N GLU A 28 -3.72 3.30 -7.57
CA GLU A 28 -2.72 2.99 -8.59
C GLU A 28 -1.40 2.66 -7.90
N ILE A 29 -0.57 1.80 -8.50
CA ILE A 29 0.78 1.53 -8.05
C ILE A 29 1.76 2.03 -9.10
N THR A 30 2.71 2.87 -8.68
CA THR A 30 3.65 3.53 -9.58
C THR A 30 5.08 3.04 -9.43
N ALA A 31 5.42 2.39 -8.31
CA ALA A 31 6.74 1.82 -8.08
C ALA A 31 6.63 0.56 -7.23
N PHE A 32 7.47 -0.43 -7.51
CA PHE A 32 7.47 -1.71 -6.79
C PHE A 32 8.82 -2.39 -7.00
N GLY A 33 9.51 -2.69 -5.92
CA GLY A 33 10.76 -3.44 -5.96
C GLY A 33 11.71 -3.06 -4.82
N ASP A 34 12.66 -3.93 -4.56
CA ASP A 34 13.77 -3.68 -3.62
C ASP A 34 13.31 -3.24 -2.22
N GLY A 35 12.28 -3.87 -1.71
CA GLY A 35 11.75 -3.57 -0.39
C GLY A 35 10.86 -2.35 -0.32
N ALA A 36 10.45 -1.77 -1.46
CA ALA A 36 9.68 -0.54 -1.48
C ALA A 36 8.52 -0.60 -2.46
N ALA A 37 7.49 0.19 -2.20
CA ALA A 37 6.36 0.37 -3.10
C ALA A 37 5.79 1.77 -2.94
N THR A 38 5.26 2.32 -4.04
CA THR A 38 4.57 3.60 -4.05
C THR A 38 3.18 3.43 -4.63
N LEU A 39 2.17 3.84 -3.88
CA LEU A 39 0.79 3.88 -4.34
C LEU A 39 0.36 5.34 -4.52
N VAL A 40 -0.59 5.54 -5.42
CA VAL A 40 -1.22 6.84 -5.65
C VAL A 40 -2.74 6.66 -5.66
N ILE A 41 -3.45 7.56 -4.99
CA ILE A 41 -4.91 7.55 -4.97
C ILE A 41 -5.38 8.94 -5.42
N PRO A 42 -5.93 9.07 -6.65
CA PRO A 42 -6.60 10.31 -7.05
C PRO A 42 -7.77 10.60 -6.10
N LEU A 43 -7.86 11.83 -5.63
CA LEU A 43 -8.88 12.19 -4.65
C LEU A 43 -10.16 12.65 -5.32
N ARG A 44 -11.29 12.27 -4.74
CA ARG A 44 -12.62 12.65 -5.16
C ARG A 44 -13.53 12.76 -3.93
N PRO A 45 -14.67 13.47 -4.03
CA PRO A 45 -15.53 13.72 -2.86
C PRO A 45 -15.96 12.46 -2.11
N GLU A 46 -16.15 11.34 -2.80
CA GLU A 46 -16.59 10.08 -2.19
C GLU A 46 -15.58 9.51 -1.20
N LEU A 47 -14.33 9.97 -1.24
CA LEU A 47 -13.27 9.53 -0.33
C LEU A 47 -13.14 10.43 0.89
N THR A 48 -14.00 11.44 1.03
CA THR A 48 -13.89 12.44 2.10
C THR A 48 -14.90 12.21 3.21
N GLN A 49 -14.57 12.74 4.39
CA GLN A 49 -15.50 12.81 5.51
C GLN A 49 -16.31 14.12 5.42
N GLN A 50 -17.18 14.38 6.38
CA GLN A 50 -18.15 15.50 6.34
C GLN A 50 -17.51 16.90 6.28
N PHE A 51 -16.24 17.05 6.67
CA PHE A 51 -15.54 18.32 6.62
C PHE A 51 -14.71 18.54 5.35
N GLY A 52 -14.81 17.61 4.39
CA GLY A 52 -14.10 17.72 3.10
C GLY A 52 -12.68 17.19 3.08
N TYR A 53 -12.18 16.70 4.20
CA TYR A 53 -10.87 16.06 4.25
C TYR A 53 -11.00 14.56 3.96
N VAL A 54 -9.91 13.94 3.51
CA VAL A 54 -9.89 12.50 3.23
C VAL A 54 -10.28 11.73 4.48
N HIS A 55 -11.22 10.80 4.34
CA HIS A 55 -11.67 9.96 5.44
C HIS A 55 -10.49 9.16 6.01
N GLY A 56 -10.40 9.11 7.35
CA GLY A 56 -9.31 8.36 8.02
C GLY A 56 -9.26 6.90 7.62
N GLY A 57 -10.41 6.29 7.31
CA GLY A 57 -10.45 4.92 6.80
C GLY A 57 -9.76 4.74 5.47
N VAL A 58 -9.79 5.75 4.59
CA VAL A 58 -9.05 5.71 3.32
C VAL A 58 -7.54 5.75 3.58
N LEU A 59 -7.12 6.61 4.52
CA LEU A 59 -5.70 6.69 4.89
C LEU A 59 -5.22 5.38 5.52
N ALA A 60 -6.02 4.77 6.38
CA ALA A 60 -5.69 3.49 7.01
C ALA A 60 -5.61 2.37 5.96
N TYR A 61 -6.55 2.33 5.02
CA TYR A 61 -6.50 1.39 3.89
C TYR A 61 -5.23 1.62 3.07
N ALA A 62 -4.92 2.88 2.74
CA ALA A 62 -3.76 3.22 1.94
C ALA A 62 -2.46 2.74 2.58
N ALA A 63 -2.33 2.96 3.89
CA ALA A 63 -1.19 2.46 4.66
C ALA A 63 -1.10 0.93 4.59
N ASP A 64 -2.18 0.24 4.89
CA ASP A 64 -2.24 -1.22 4.88
C ASP A 64 -1.81 -1.77 3.52
N ASN A 65 -2.41 -1.28 2.44
CA ASN A 65 -2.14 -1.79 1.11
C ASN A 65 -0.70 -1.50 0.67
N ALA A 66 -0.19 -0.30 0.95
CA ALA A 66 1.19 0.06 0.60
C ALA A 66 2.22 -0.76 1.37
N LEU A 67 2.01 -0.95 2.68
CA LEU A 67 2.89 -1.77 3.51
C LEU A 67 2.93 -3.22 3.01
N THR A 68 1.78 -3.76 2.63
CA THR A 68 1.68 -5.12 2.13
C THR A 68 2.36 -5.28 0.77
N PHE A 69 2.24 -4.29 -0.13
CA PHE A 69 2.98 -4.32 -1.40
C PHE A 69 4.48 -4.23 -1.18
N ALA A 70 4.95 -3.34 -0.29
CA ALA A 70 6.38 -3.25 0.03
C ALA A 70 6.90 -4.59 0.56
N ALA A 71 6.17 -5.21 1.49
CA ALA A 71 6.52 -6.53 2.03
C ALA A 71 6.52 -7.60 0.94
N GLY A 72 5.61 -7.51 -0.02
CA GLY A 72 5.53 -8.45 -1.13
C GLY A 72 6.77 -8.46 -2.02
N THR A 73 7.54 -7.37 -2.05
CA THR A 73 8.80 -7.35 -2.80
C THR A 73 9.83 -8.34 -2.24
N VAL A 74 9.75 -8.67 -0.96
CA VAL A 74 10.69 -9.58 -0.29
C VAL A 74 10.06 -10.92 0.08
N LEU A 75 8.73 -10.98 0.26
CA LEU A 75 8.04 -12.21 0.68
C LEU A 75 7.30 -12.91 -0.46
N GLY A 76 7.05 -12.22 -1.58
CA GLY A 76 6.22 -12.74 -2.66
C GLY A 76 4.76 -12.36 -2.51
N ALA A 77 3.90 -12.96 -3.36
CA ALA A 77 2.50 -12.57 -3.47
C ALA A 77 1.57 -13.24 -2.44
N ASN A 78 2.01 -14.34 -1.81
CA ASN A 78 1.16 -15.13 -0.92
C ASN A 78 1.26 -14.60 0.51
N VAL A 79 0.77 -13.38 0.73
CA VAL A 79 0.95 -12.64 1.98
C VAL A 79 -0.37 -12.09 2.50
N LEU A 80 -0.43 -11.88 3.81
CA LEU A 80 -1.53 -11.25 4.50
C LEU A 80 -0.99 -10.26 5.52
N THR A 81 -1.72 -9.18 5.74
CA THR A 81 -1.40 -8.21 6.78
C THR A 81 -1.57 -8.84 8.15
N GLY A 82 -0.56 -8.69 9.00
CA GLY A 82 -0.61 -9.14 10.39
C GLY A 82 -1.01 -8.06 11.37
N GLY A 83 -0.78 -6.80 11.02
CA GLY A 83 -1.17 -5.66 11.84
C GLY A 83 -0.69 -4.37 11.23
N VAL A 84 -1.41 -3.29 11.51
CA VAL A 84 -1.07 -1.94 11.04
C VAL A 84 -1.34 -0.95 12.17
N THR A 85 -0.40 -0.05 12.36
CA THR A 85 -0.55 1.12 13.22
C THR A 85 -0.41 2.35 12.35
N ILE A 86 -1.35 3.28 12.47
CA ILE A 86 -1.30 4.54 11.72
C ILE A 86 -1.46 5.71 12.67
N THR A 87 -0.72 6.78 12.40
CA THR A 87 -0.85 8.05 13.11
C THR A 87 -1.19 9.14 12.10
N TYR A 88 -2.29 9.83 12.35
CA TYR A 88 -2.71 10.96 11.53
C TYR A 88 -2.07 12.23 12.07
N LEU A 89 -1.30 12.92 11.22
CA LEU A 89 -0.57 14.12 11.61
C LEU A 89 -1.30 15.39 11.20
N ARG A 90 -1.90 15.40 10.02
CA ARG A 90 -2.59 16.57 9.44
C ARG A 90 -3.78 16.12 8.63
N PRO A 91 -4.84 16.95 8.54
CA PRO A 91 -5.93 16.66 7.61
C PRO A 91 -5.41 16.58 6.18
N ALA A 92 -5.89 15.61 5.42
CA ALA A 92 -5.46 15.41 4.05
C ALA A 92 -6.49 15.98 3.07
N ALA A 93 -6.02 16.83 2.18
CA ALA A 93 -6.81 17.39 1.08
C ALA A 93 -5.88 17.72 -0.08
N GLY A 94 -6.39 17.62 -1.30
CA GLY A 94 -5.60 17.90 -2.49
C GLY A 94 -6.08 17.12 -3.68
N GLU A 95 -5.23 17.00 -4.69
CA GLU A 95 -5.57 16.30 -5.92
C GLU A 95 -5.38 14.79 -5.80
N ARG A 96 -4.39 14.36 -5.01
CA ARG A 96 -4.10 12.93 -4.82
C ARG A 96 -3.35 12.68 -3.51
N LEU A 97 -3.39 11.42 -3.09
CA LEU A 97 -2.49 10.90 -2.05
C LEU A 97 -1.34 10.16 -2.73
N ARG A 98 -0.14 10.33 -2.20
CA ARG A 98 1.01 9.51 -2.55
C ARG A 98 1.47 8.78 -1.30
N ILE A 99 1.56 7.47 -1.38
CA ILE A 99 1.90 6.62 -0.25
C ILE A 99 3.22 5.92 -0.57
N GLU A 100 4.23 6.18 0.24
CA GLU A 100 5.54 5.57 0.09
C GLU A 100 5.77 4.60 1.23
N ALA A 101 6.01 3.33 0.90
CA ALA A 101 6.26 2.28 1.88
C ALA A 101 7.58 1.61 1.60
N SER A 102 8.28 1.22 2.68
CA SER A 102 9.52 0.46 2.56
C SER A 102 9.69 -0.51 3.73
N VAL A 103 10.33 -1.64 3.44
CA VAL A 103 10.61 -2.67 4.43
C VAL A 103 11.72 -2.19 5.35
N THR A 104 11.45 -2.23 6.67
CA THR A 104 12.43 -1.92 7.71
C THR A 104 13.31 -3.15 8.00
N GLY A 105 12.69 -4.33 7.99
CA GLY A 105 13.38 -5.58 8.25
C GLY A 105 12.49 -6.76 7.94
N ALA A 106 13.09 -7.91 7.65
CA ALA A 106 12.31 -9.09 7.30
C ALA A 106 13.02 -10.36 7.77
N THR A 107 12.18 -11.36 8.04
CA THR A 107 12.61 -12.75 8.17
C THR A 107 12.07 -13.51 6.95
N ARG A 108 12.27 -14.83 6.92
CA ARG A 108 11.74 -15.63 5.82
C ARG A 108 10.21 -15.62 5.79
N ARG A 109 9.54 -15.39 6.93
CA ARG A 109 8.09 -15.53 7.05
C ARG A 109 7.33 -14.24 7.26
N GLN A 110 8.02 -13.15 7.61
CA GLN A 110 7.35 -11.88 7.87
C GLN A 110 8.24 -10.71 7.54
N ALA A 111 7.64 -9.57 7.27
CA ALA A 111 8.32 -8.31 7.05
C ALA A 111 7.65 -7.21 7.84
N VAL A 112 8.45 -6.34 8.44
CA VAL A 112 7.98 -5.11 9.05
C VAL A 112 8.31 -3.98 8.08
N ALA A 113 7.32 -3.13 7.81
CA ALA A 113 7.47 -2.01 6.89
C ALA A 113 6.90 -0.74 7.53
N HIS A 114 7.33 0.39 7.02
CA HIS A 114 6.80 1.70 7.40
C HIS A 114 6.34 2.45 6.15
N CYS A 115 5.46 3.42 6.32
CA CYS A 115 5.00 4.24 5.22
C CYS A 115 4.76 5.68 5.64
N GLU A 116 4.76 6.55 4.63
CA GLU A 116 4.42 7.96 4.74
C GLU A 116 3.35 8.26 3.71
N ILE A 117 2.33 9.02 4.11
CA ILE A 117 1.22 9.41 3.24
C ILE A 117 1.26 10.91 3.06
N TYR A 118 1.41 11.33 1.81
CA TYR A 118 1.46 12.75 1.42
C TYR A 118 0.21 13.13 0.65
N ALA A 119 -0.34 14.29 0.95
CA ALA A 119 -1.36 14.93 0.13
C ALA A 119 -0.66 15.86 -0.86
N GLU A 120 -0.96 15.71 -2.14
CA GLU A 120 -0.31 16.44 -3.21
C GLU A 120 -1.28 17.25 -4.03
N SER A 121 -0.85 18.44 -4.44
CA SER A 121 -1.53 19.30 -5.40
C SER A 121 -0.47 20.01 -6.24
N ARG A 122 -0.83 20.40 -7.47
CA ARG A 122 0.11 21.02 -8.40
C ARG A 122 0.65 22.35 -7.93
N ASP A 123 -0.08 23.04 -7.09
CA ASP A 123 0.20 24.42 -6.69
C ASP A 123 0.85 24.55 -5.32
N ARG A 124 1.27 23.43 -4.70
CA ARG A 124 1.90 23.48 -3.38
C ARG A 124 2.83 22.29 -3.18
N GLU A 125 3.72 22.42 -2.18
CA GLU A 125 4.57 21.31 -1.75
C GLU A 125 3.73 20.17 -1.16
N PRO A 126 4.16 18.91 -1.29
CA PRO A 126 3.50 17.80 -0.63
C PRO A 126 3.43 17.99 0.88
N ILE A 127 2.30 17.58 1.46
CA ILE A 127 2.07 17.68 2.91
C ILE A 127 2.03 16.27 3.48
N LEU A 128 2.91 15.99 4.44
CA LEU A 128 2.89 14.72 5.16
C LEU A 128 1.67 14.67 6.08
N CYS A 129 0.73 13.80 5.78
CA CYS A 129 -0.56 13.73 6.48
C CYS A 129 -0.64 12.59 7.47
N ALA A 130 0.06 11.47 7.21
CA ALA A 130 0.02 10.31 8.09
C ALA A 130 1.29 9.49 7.93
N VAL A 131 1.61 8.75 8.98
CA VAL A 131 2.69 7.76 8.97
C VAL A 131 2.14 6.45 9.50
N GLY A 132 2.68 5.34 9.01
CA GLY A 132 2.24 4.03 9.43
C GLY A 132 3.37 3.03 9.53
N GLN A 133 3.10 1.96 10.27
CA GLN A 133 3.99 0.82 10.39
C GLN A 133 3.13 -0.43 10.47
N GLY A 134 3.62 -1.51 9.90
CA GLY A 134 2.87 -2.76 9.94
C GLY A 134 3.72 -3.98 9.70
N THR A 135 3.11 -5.11 9.95
CA THR A 135 3.69 -6.43 9.75
C THR A 135 2.88 -7.18 8.72
N THR A 136 3.55 -7.77 7.76
CA THR A 136 2.97 -8.65 6.74
C THR A 136 3.60 -10.02 6.89
N ARG A 137 2.79 -11.07 6.73
CA ARG A 137 3.25 -12.45 6.91
C ARG A 137 2.91 -13.29 5.69
N LEU A 138 3.74 -14.31 5.43
CA LEU A 138 3.37 -15.35 4.49
C LEU A 138 2.11 -16.05 4.99
N ALA A 139 1.16 -16.30 4.10
CA ALA A 139 -0.02 -17.09 4.42
C ALA A 139 0.39 -18.55 4.63
N GLU A 140 -0.31 -19.26 5.51
CA GLU A 140 -0.03 -20.66 5.81
C GLU A 140 -0.42 -21.57 4.64
N THR A 141 -1.40 -21.15 3.85
CA THR A 141 -1.85 -21.88 2.67
C THR A 141 -1.65 -21.02 1.43
N ASP A 142 -1.59 -21.65 0.27
CA ASP A 142 -1.46 -20.91 -0.99
C ASP A 142 -2.77 -20.20 -1.32
N LEU A 143 -2.79 -18.87 -1.24
CA LEU A 143 -3.94 -18.02 -1.55
C LEU A 143 -3.91 -17.52 -3.00
N THR A 144 -2.80 -17.72 -3.71
CA THR A 144 -2.63 -17.19 -5.07
C THR A 144 -3.37 -18.01 -6.13
N GLY A 145 -3.84 -19.21 -5.79
CA GLY A 145 -4.54 -20.09 -6.73
C GLY A 145 -3.62 -20.74 -7.76
N THR A 146 -2.31 -20.71 -7.54
CA THR A 146 -1.33 -21.27 -8.48
C THR A 146 -1.13 -22.77 -8.32
N ASN A 147 -1.69 -23.36 -7.28
CA ASN A 147 -1.71 -24.82 -7.08
C ASN A 147 -3.08 -25.33 -7.46
N GLY A 148 -3.27 -25.52 -8.74
CA GLY A 148 -4.46 -26.15 -9.28
C GLY A 148 -4.49 -27.65 -9.03
#